data_59ad5a4d68f3c794e3183cc2dff90ac1
#
_entry.id   59ad5a4d68f3c794e3183cc2dff90ac1
#
_cell.length_a   1.000
_cell.length_b   1.000
_cell.length_c   1.000
_cell.angle_alpha   90.00
_cell.angle_beta   90.00
_cell.angle_gamma   90.00
#
_symmetry.space_group_name_H-M   'P 1'
#
loop_
_entity.id
_entity.type
_entity.pdbx_description
1 polymer ?
#
loop_
_entity_poly.entity_id
_entity_poly.type
_entity_poly.pdbx_seq_one_letter_code
_entity_poly.pdbx_strand_id
1 'polypeptide(L)'
;EIGRYDPLNKAWKVWSLPKSKGGCYAIYVDNKDKVWVTDFLANAILRFDPTTETFESFPSDRRGASVRQLLGRPGEVWGAESGIDRLVVVRD
;
A
#
# COMPACT_ATOMS: atom_id res chain seq x y z
N GLU A 1 -5.74 0.59 -8.70
CA GLU A 1 -4.80 -0.29 -9.40
C GLU A 1 -3.36 0.04 -9.05
N ILE A 2 -2.49 -0.95 -9.13
CA ILE A 2 -1.04 -0.77 -9.13
C ILE A 2 -0.49 -1.39 -10.41
N GLY A 3 0.60 -0.81 -10.91
CA GLY A 3 1.22 -1.29 -12.14
C GLY A 3 2.72 -1.46 -11.99
N ARG A 4 3.26 -2.41 -12.73
CA ARG A 4 4.70 -2.64 -12.83
C ARG A 4 5.13 -2.57 -14.28
N TYR A 5 6.17 -1.79 -14.54
CA TYR A 5 6.80 -1.74 -15.86
C TYR A 5 8.12 -2.49 -15.84
N ASP A 6 8.30 -3.43 -16.76
CA ASP A 6 9.56 -4.14 -16.97
C ASP A 6 10.29 -3.52 -18.15
N PRO A 7 11.38 -2.77 -17.91
CA PRO A 7 12.10 -2.10 -19.00
C PRO A 7 12.83 -3.05 -19.93
N LEU A 8 13.15 -4.27 -19.47
CA LEU A 8 13.83 -5.26 -20.32
C LEU A 8 12.89 -5.80 -21.38
N ASN A 9 11.66 -6.09 -21.01
CA ASN A 9 10.64 -6.63 -21.90
C ASN A 9 9.71 -5.56 -22.44
N LYS A 10 9.84 -4.30 -21.96
CA LYS A 10 8.93 -3.19 -22.28
C LYS A 10 7.47 -3.58 -22.06
N ALA A 11 7.22 -4.30 -20.99
CA ALA A 11 5.91 -4.86 -20.69
C ALA A 11 5.35 -4.26 -19.39
N TRP A 12 4.04 -4.02 -19.38
CA TRP A 12 3.30 -3.59 -18.21
C TRP A 12 2.49 -4.75 -17.65
N LYS A 13 2.38 -4.79 -16.33
CA LYS A 13 1.43 -5.65 -15.65
C LYS A 13 0.69 -4.82 -14.61
N VAL A 14 -0.63 -5.01 -14.52
CA VAL A 14 -1.51 -4.21 -13.67
C VAL A 14 -2.33 -5.15 -12.79
N TRP A 15 -2.52 -4.76 -11.54
CA TRP A 15 -3.35 -5.48 -10.57
C TRP A 15 -4.36 -4.52 -9.98
N SER A 16 -5.61 -4.97 -9.86
CA SER A 16 -6.65 -4.21 -9.17
C SER A 16 -6.54 -4.41 -7.66
N LEU A 17 -6.83 -3.35 -6.90
CA LEU A 17 -6.89 -3.49 -5.45
C LEU A 17 -8.11 -4.28 -5.04
N PRO A 18 -8.02 -5.11 -3.98
CA PRO A 18 -9.17 -5.83 -3.48
C PRO A 18 -10.21 -4.86 -2.90
N LYS A 19 -11.48 -5.08 -3.23
CA LYS A 19 -12.62 -4.34 -2.67
C LYS A 19 -12.59 -2.83 -2.88
N SER A 20 -11.75 -2.35 -3.80
CA SER A 20 -11.60 -0.92 -4.05
C SER A 20 -11.69 -0.63 -5.53
N LYS A 21 -12.22 0.55 -5.87
CA LYS A 21 -12.35 1.01 -7.25
C LYS A 21 -11.51 2.26 -7.49
N GLY A 22 -10.35 2.38 -6.84
CA GLY A 22 -9.44 3.46 -7.16
C GLY A 22 -9.10 4.38 -6.01
N GLY A 23 -8.99 3.86 -4.79
CA GLY A 23 -8.60 4.65 -3.62
C GLY A 23 -7.10 4.76 -3.36
N CYS A 24 -6.26 4.32 -4.29
CA CYS A 24 -4.79 4.36 -4.15
C CYS A 24 -4.27 5.78 -4.04
N TYR A 25 -3.34 6.01 -3.12
CA TYR A 25 -2.66 7.31 -3.00
C TYR A 25 -1.14 7.15 -2.89
N ALA A 26 -0.63 6.56 -1.81
CA ALA A 26 0.80 6.41 -1.56
C ALA A 26 1.26 5.00 -1.91
N ILE A 27 2.54 4.88 -2.28
CA ILE A 27 3.17 3.61 -2.58
C ILE A 27 4.58 3.60 -1.99
N TYR A 28 4.99 2.43 -1.49
CA TYR A 28 6.33 2.21 -0.94
C TYR A 28 6.72 0.76 -1.19
N VAL A 29 7.94 0.53 -1.67
CA VAL A 29 8.47 -0.83 -1.87
C VAL A 29 9.50 -1.08 -0.77
N ASP A 30 9.31 -2.14 0.00
CA ASP A 30 10.21 -2.46 1.11
C ASP A 30 11.43 -3.28 0.67
N ASN A 31 12.30 -3.58 1.62
CA ASN A 31 13.55 -4.31 1.35
C ASN A 31 13.35 -5.80 1.02
N LYS A 32 12.12 -6.29 1.11
CA LYS A 32 11.76 -7.66 0.72
C LYS A 32 10.94 -7.67 -0.57
N ASP A 33 10.96 -6.56 -1.33
CA ASP A 33 10.21 -6.37 -2.56
C ASP A 33 8.69 -6.50 -2.40
N LYS A 34 8.18 -6.27 -1.21
CA LYS A 34 6.74 -6.13 -0.99
C LYS A 34 6.33 -4.71 -1.31
N VAL A 35 5.17 -4.57 -1.93
CA VAL A 35 4.64 -3.27 -2.34
C VAL A 35 3.53 -2.86 -1.38
N TRP A 36 3.73 -1.73 -0.72
CA TRP A 36 2.76 -1.18 0.23
C TRP A 36 2.04 -0.03 -0.44
N VAL A 37 0.73 -0.02 -0.34
CA VAL A 37 -0.10 1.06 -0.89
C VAL A 37 -1.16 1.47 0.12
N THR A 38 -1.58 2.73 0.03
CA THR A 38 -2.73 3.19 0.81
C THR A 38 -3.97 3.16 -0.05
N ASP A 39 -5.08 2.77 0.55
CA ASP A 39 -6.38 2.72 -0.08
C ASP A 39 -7.36 3.55 0.74
N PHE A 40 -7.70 4.73 0.23
CA PHE A 40 -8.59 5.65 0.93
C PHE A 40 -10.02 5.10 1.03
N LEU A 41 -10.50 4.43 0.00
CA LEU A 41 -11.87 3.91 -0.01
C LEU A 41 -12.04 2.76 0.97
N ALA A 42 -11.02 1.92 1.09
CA ALA A 42 -11.04 0.83 2.05
C ALA A 42 -10.57 1.26 3.45
N ASN A 43 -10.04 2.49 3.58
CA ASN A 43 -9.46 3.02 4.81
C ASN A 43 -8.41 2.07 5.40
N ALA A 44 -7.48 1.64 4.56
CA ALA A 44 -6.52 0.59 4.88
C ALA A 44 -5.18 0.84 4.23
N ILE A 45 -4.16 0.21 4.78
CA ILE A 45 -2.87 0.02 4.13
C ILE A 45 -2.86 -1.41 3.59
N LEU A 46 -2.43 -1.59 2.35
CA LEU A 46 -2.36 -2.89 1.71
C LEU A 46 -0.91 -3.27 1.47
N ARG A 47 -0.59 -4.55 1.62
CA ARG A 47 0.70 -5.11 1.23
C ARG A 47 0.48 -6.08 0.07
N PHE A 48 1.18 -5.85 -1.03
CA PHE A 48 1.12 -6.70 -2.20
C PHE A 48 2.42 -7.50 -2.34
N ASP A 49 2.27 -8.81 -2.51
CA ASP A 49 3.39 -9.68 -2.81
C ASP A 49 3.42 -9.96 -4.31
N PRO A 50 4.41 -9.44 -5.06
CA PRO A 50 4.46 -9.65 -6.51
C PRO A 50 4.78 -11.09 -6.90
N THR A 51 5.34 -11.90 -6.00
CA THR A 51 5.62 -13.30 -6.27
C THR A 51 4.36 -14.14 -6.31
N THR A 52 3.48 -13.95 -5.33
CA THR A 52 2.21 -14.67 -5.24
C THR A 52 1.05 -13.91 -5.87
N GLU A 53 1.26 -12.62 -6.16
CA GLU A 53 0.25 -11.71 -6.68
C GLU A 53 -0.97 -11.59 -5.76
N THR A 54 -0.71 -11.57 -4.46
CA THR A 54 -1.75 -11.49 -3.43
C THR A 54 -1.62 -10.24 -2.59
N PHE A 55 -2.76 -9.75 -2.10
CA PHE A 55 -2.85 -8.59 -1.22
C PHE A 55 -3.19 -9.03 0.20
N GLU A 56 -2.59 -8.34 1.18
CA GLU A 56 -2.96 -8.43 2.58
C GLU A 56 -3.39 -7.04 3.04
N SER A 57 -4.50 -6.97 3.80
CA SER A 57 -5.07 -5.69 4.21
C SER A 57 -4.84 -5.43 5.69
N PHE A 58 -4.45 -4.19 6.00
CA PHE A 58 -4.28 -3.70 7.36
C PHE A 58 -5.21 -2.48 7.51
N PRO A 59 -6.49 -2.71 7.85
CA PRO A 59 -7.43 -1.61 7.98
C PRO A 59 -7.11 -0.73 9.18
N SER A 60 -7.40 0.57 9.05
CA SER A 60 -7.29 1.48 10.19
C SER A 60 -8.38 1.16 11.22
N ASP A 61 -8.06 1.39 12.49
CA ASP A 61 -9.02 1.27 13.59
C ASP A 61 -9.96 2.49 13.67
N ARG A 62 -9.76 3.49 12.81
CA ARG A 62 -10.52 4.73 12.79
C ARG A 62 -10.92 5.10 11.38
N ARG A 63 -12.11 5.67 11.24
CA ARG A 63 -12.60 6.18 9.96
C ARG A 63 -11.82 7.40 9.52
N GLY A 64 -11.68 7.57 8.21
CA GLY A 64 -11.12 8.78 7.63
C GLY A 64 -9.64 8.99 7.93
N ALA A 65 -8.88 7.92 8.12
CA ALA A 65 -7.45 8.01 8.43
C ALA A 65 -6.67 8.74 7.33
N SER A 66 -7.00 8.50 6.06
CA SER A 66 -6.42 9.20 4.90
C SER A 66 -4.90 9.21 4.93
N VAL A 67 -4.29 8.02 4.89
CA VAL A 67 -2.84 7.91 4.87
C VAL A 67 -2.32 8.34 3.51
N ARG A 68 -1.59 9.45 3.46
CA ARG A 68 -1.11 10.08 2.22
C ARG A 68 0.34 9.83 1.92
N GLN A 69 1.10 9.32 2.88
CA GLN A 69 2.53 9.10 2.73
C GLN A 69 2.90 7.82 3.44
N LEU A 70 3.71 7.00 2.79
CA LEU A 70 4.30 5.80 3.38
C LEU A 70 5.81 5.89 3.31
N LEU A 71 6.47 5.47 4.37
CA LEU A 71 7.91 5.34 4.42
C LEU A 71 8.22 4.21 5.38
N GLY A 72 9.35 3.56 5.18
CA GLY A 72 9.66 2.42 6.02
C GLY A 72 11.13 2.17 6.21
N ARG A 73 11.39 1.13 6.97
CA ARG A 73 12.71 0.55 7.19
C ARG A 73 12.49 -0.96 7.34
N PRO A 74 13.55 -1.78 7.37
CA PRO A 74 13.36 -3.24 7.49
C PRO A 74 12.42 -3.60 8.65
N GLY A 75 11.36 -4.34 8.34
CA GLY A 75 10.38 -4.81 9.32
C GLY A 75 9.29 -3.81 9.71
N GLU A 76 9.31 -2.58 9.18
CA GLU A 76 8.32 -1.56 9.55
C GLU A 76 7.91 -0.71 8.36
N VAL A 77 6.62 -0.42 8.27
CA VAL A 77 6.10 0.60 7.35
C VAL A 77 5.29 1.60 8.16
N TRP A 78 5.63 2.87 8.00
CA TRP A 78 5.04 3.98 8.72
C TRP A 78 4.18 4.82 7.79
N GLY A 79 3.05 5.27 8.28
CA GLY A 79 2.17 6.15 7.55
C GLY A 79 1.67 7.31 8.41
N ALA A 80 1.37 8.41 7.75
CA ALA A 80 0.74 9.55 8.40
C ALA A 80 -0.76 9.49 8.16
N GLU A 81 -1.52 9.20 9.20
CA GLU A 81 -2.99 9.23 9.16
C GLU A 81 -3.45 10.68 9.24
N SER A 82 -3.26 11.39 8.12
CA SER A 82 -3.44 12.85 8.07
C SER A 82 -4.88 13.30 8.30
N GLY A 83 -5.85 12.43 8.10
CA GLY A 83 -7.24 12.75 8.34
C GLY A 83 -7.63 12.78 9.82
N ILE A 84 -6.81 12.21 10.71
CA ILE A 84 -7.11 12.09 12.14
C ILE A 84 -5.91 12.45 13.04
N ASP A 85 -4.88 13.09 12.48
CA ASP A 85 -3.68 13.56 13.21
C ASP A 85 -2.96 12.46 13.97
N ARG A 86 -2.74 11.31 13.33
CA ARG A 86 -2.06 10.15 13.94
C ARG A 86 -0.99 9.58 13.02
N LEU A 87 -0.10 8.81 13.62
CA LEU A 87 0.83 7.95 12.89
C LEU A 87 0.37 6.51 13.02
N VAL A 88 0.60 5.74 11.97
CA VAL A 88 0.35 4.30 11.96
C VAL A 88 1.65 3.59 11.61
N VAL A 89 1.88 2.45 12.23
CA VAL A 89 3.00 1.58 11.88
C VAL A 89 2.47 0.15 11.72
N VAL A 90 2.93 -0.50 10.65
CA VAL A 90 2.71 -1.93 10.44
C VAL A 90 4.06 -2.60 10.60
N ARG A 91 4.15 -3.59 11.49
CA ARG A 91 5.37 -4.35 11.77
C ARG A 91 5.22 -5.78 11.27
N ASP A 92 6.28 -6.24 10.64
CA ASP A 92 6.39 -7.65 10.24
C ASP A 92 6.86 -8.52 11.39
#